data_1a40f9affd44d1d08e96a4de175b9e58
#
_entry.id   1a40f9affd44d1d08e96a4de175b9e58
#
_cell.length_a   1.000
_cell.length_b   1.000
_cell.length_c   1.000
_cell.angle_alpha   90.00
_cell.angle_beta   90.00
_cell.angle_gamma   90.00
#
_symmetry.space_group_name_H-M   'P 1'
#
loop_
_entity.id
_entity.type
_entity.pdbx_description
1 polymer ?
#
loop_
_entity_poly.entity_id
_entity_poly.type
_entity_poly.pdbx_seq_one_letter_code
_entity_poly.pdbx_strand_id
1 'polypeptide(L)'
;MTVFDVEADGLYATKFHVLSYQDGDKVKSLFSYKDMKRWLLDQECLVGHNITLWDIPNLERVLNIKIKARLIDTLGLCWYLYPAVKKPGLEYWGDLFKEPKPFIKDWVNLSREEYQNRCETDVRINAKLWERQQEYLSMLYNVPVERTGKLPIVYYLAFKLACAREQERSKWKLDIGHCNAMVEELTPLVEEKKEALIAVMPKVPIYKVKSFPAKPFKKDGTLSTQGALWRSLLT
;
A
#
# COMPACT_ATOMS: atom_id res chain seq x y z
N MET A 1 0.43 14.53 -19.06
CA MET A 1 0.45 13.47 -18.02
C MET A 1 0.45 14.15 -16.67
N THR A 2 -0.48 13.83 -15.82
CA THR A 2 -0.64 14.50 -14.53
C THR A 2 -0.71 13.46 -13.41
N VAL A 3 0.16 13.60 -12.40
CA VAL A 3 0.11 12.77 -11.20
C VAL A 3 -1.00 13.29 -10.30
N PHE A 4 -1.83 12.38 -9.79
CA PHE A 4 -2.93 12.72 -8.90
C PHE A 4 -3.17 11.64 -7.85
N ASP A 5 -3.92 12.00 -6.82
CA ASP A 5 -4.39 11.13 -5.77
C ASP A 5 -5.72 11.64 -5.22
N VAL A 6 -6.49 10.80 -4.51
CA VAL A 6 -7.74 11.19 -3.85
C VAL A 6 -7.86 10.59 -2.46
N GLU A 7 -8.51 11.30 -1.56
CA GLU A 7 -8.90 10.79 -0.24
C GLU A 7 -10.41 10.66 -0.12
N ALA A 8 -10.86 9.54 0.40
CA ALA A 8 -12.27 9.19 0.53
C ALA A 8 -12.62 8.68 1.93
N ASP A 9 -13.90 8.43 2.15
CA ASP A 9 -14.47 7.95 3.42
C ASP A 9 -14.26 6.44 3.69
N GLY A 10 -13.69 5.69 2.75
CA GLY A 10 -13.40 4.27 2.94
C GLY A 10 -13.02 3.53 1.67
N LEU A 11 -12.77 2.23 1.79
CA LEU A 11 -12.38 1.37 0.66
C LEU A 11 -13.46 1.31 -0.42
N TYR A 12 -14.73 1.27 -0.05
CA TYR A 12 -15.87 1.45 -0.94
C TYR A 12 -16.37 2.90 -0.78
N ALA A 13 -15.70 3.82 -1.46
CA ALA A 13 -15.92 5.25 -1.29
C ALA A 13 -17.38 5.63 -1.56
N THR A 14 -18.01 6.33 -0.62
CA THR A 14 -19.31 6.98 -0.83
C THR A 14 -19.14 8.48 -0.98
N LYS A 15 -18.03 9.01 -0.50
CA LYS A 15 -17.69 10.43 -0.54
C LYS A 15 -16.19 10.62 -0.73
N PHE A 16 -15.82 11.57 -1.59
CA PHE A 16 -14.46 12.08 -1.70
C PHE A 16 -14.32 13.37 -0.90
N HIS A 17 -13.22 13.48 -0.15
CA HIS A 17 -12.90 14.66 0.65
C HIS A 17 -12.04 15.66 -0.14
N VAL A 18 -11.11 15.15 -0.92
CA VAL A 18 -10.16 15.95 -1.71
C VAL A 18 -9.65 15.13 -2.91
N LEU A 19 -9.35 15.83 -4.00
CA LEU A 19 -8.53 15.36 -5.11
C LEU A 19 -7.35 16.30 -5.24
N SER A 20 -6.13 15.77 -5.15
CA SER A 20 -4.91 16.56 -5.33
C SER A 20 -4.16 16.11 -6.59
N TYR A 21 -3.50 17.05 -7.25
CA TYR A 21 -2.75 16.77 -8.48
C TYR A 21 -1.54 17.70 -8.63
N GLN A 22 -0.54 17.22 -9.33
CA GLN A 22 0.66 17.98 -9.64
C GLN A 22 0.41 18.94 -10.81
N ASP A 23 0.78 20.21 -10.62
CA ASP A 23 0.72 21.27 -11.63
C ASP A 23 2.09 22.00 -11.67
N GLY A 24 2.94 21.57 -12.58
CA GLY A 24 4.36 21.97 -12.56
C GLY A 24 5.04 21.52 -11.26
N ASP A 25 5.69 22.47 -10.59
CA ASP A 25 6.37 22.21 -9.31
C ASP A 25 5.44 22.28 -8.07
N LYS A 26 4.15 22.55 -8.29
CA LYS A 26 3.18 22.70 -7.21
C LYS A 26 2.15 21.58 -7.20
N VAL A 27 1.63 21.30 -6.02
CA VAL A 27 0.45 20.45 -5.87
C VAL A 27 -0.76 21.36 -5.63
N LYS A 28 -1.85 21.07 -6.33
CA LYS A 28 -3.15 21.74 -6.19
C LYS A 28 -4.20 20.76 -5.71
N SER A 29 -5.18 21.25 -4.95
CA SER A 29 -6.25 20.45 -4.37
C SER A 29 -7.62 20.96 -4.75
N LEU A 30 -8.53 20.04 -5.09
CA LEU A 30 -9.92 20.27 -5.44
C LEU A 30 -10.81 19.63 -4.37
N PHE A 31 -11.86 20.33 -3.95
CA PHE A 31 -12.77 19.88 -2.91
C PHE A 31 -14.21 19.77 -3.42
N SER A 32 -14.56 20.49 -4.48
CA SER A 32 -15.91 20.42 -5.03
C SER A 32 -15.98 19.32 -6.10
N TYR A 33 -17.06 18.54 -6.08
CA TYR A 33 -17.31 17.52 -7.09
C TYR A 33 -17.44 18.11 -8.50
N LYS A 34 -17.92 19.33 -8.63
CA LYS A 34 -18.00 20.04 -9.91
C LYS A 34 -16.61 20.25 -10.50
N ASP A 35 -15.66 20.69 -9.67
CA ASP A 35 -14.29 20.96 -10.12
C ASP A 35 -13.53 19.66 -10.36
N MET A 36 -13.70 18.64 -9.50
CA MET A 36 -13.14 17.30 -9.71
C MET A 36 -13.60 16.71 -11.04
N LYS A 37 -14.92 16.74 -11.33
CA LYS A 37 -15.47 16.24 -12.60
C LYS A 37 -14.86 16.96 -13.81
N ARG A 38 -14.86 18.29 -13.79
CA ARG A 38 -14.32 19.09 -14.88
C ARG A 38 -12.86 18.75 -15.12
N TRP A 39 -12.07 18.71 -14.05
CA TRP A 39 -10.65 18.43 -14.13
C TRP A 39 -10.38 17.02 -14.65
N LEU A 40 -11.05 15.98 -14.13
CA LEU A 40 -10.88 14.58 -14.55
C LEU A 40 -11.25 14.36 -16.02
N LEU A 41 -12.30 15.02 -16.51
CA LEU A 41 -12.77 14.87 -17.89
C LEU A 41 -11.85 15.57 -18.90
N ASP A 42 -11.07 16.55 -18.46
CA ASP A 42 -10.11 17.31 -19.29
C ASP A 42 -8.74 16.61 -19.40
N GLN A 43 -8.49 15.55 -18.63
CA GLN A 43 -7.20 14.88 -18.65
C GLN A 43 -7.07 13.90 -19.83
N GLU A 44 -5.94 13.94 -20.52
CA GLU A 44 -5.56 12.95 -21.53
C GLU A 44 -4.86 11.73 -20.93
N CYS A 45 -4.06 11.94 -19.87
CA CYS A 45 -3.29 10.89 -19.22
C CYS A 45 -3.13 11.17 -17.72
N LEU A 46 -3.57 10.23 -16.91
CA LEU A 46 -3.48 10.24 -15.44
C LEU A 46 -2.45 9.24 -14.96
N VAL A 47 -1.64 9.66 -14.00
CA VAL A 47 -0.65 8.84 -13.31
C VAL A 47 -1.05 8.77 -11.84
N GLY A 48 -1.10 7.57 -11.27
CA GLY A 48 -1.41 7.41 -9.86
C GLY A 48 -1.01 6.03 -9.34
N HIS A 49 -1.11 5.83 -8.05
CA HIS A 49 -0.70 4.60 -7.39
C HIS A 49 -1.92 3.74 -7.06
N ASN A 50 -2.06 2.57 -7.69
CA ASN A 50 -3.25 1.71 -7.60
C ASN A 50 -4.54 2.33 -8.18
N ILE A 51 -4.41 3.34 -9.02
CA ILE A 51 -5.56 4.10 -9.55
C ILE A 51 -6.51 3.25 -10.38
N THR A 52 -6.01 2.25 -11.07
CA THR A 52 -6.81 1.40 -11.96
C THR A 52 -7.81 0.55 -11.19
N LEU A 53 -7.40 0.04 -10.01
CA LEU A 53 -8.23 -0.83 -9.20
C LEU A 53 -9.07 -0.09 -8.18
N TRP A 54 -8.63 1.09 -7.70
CA TRP A 54 -9.34 1.76 -6.62
C TRP A 54 -9.86 3.15 -7.00
N ASP A 55 -9.00 4.12 -7.34
CA ASP A 55 -9.41 5.53 -7.52
C ASP A 55 -10.39 5.69 -8.68
N ILE A 56 -10.02 5.21 -9.87
CA ILE A 56 -10.82 5.40 -11.08
C ILE A 56 -12.21 4.77 -10.95
N PRO A 57 -12.38 3.51 -10.52
CA PRO A 57 -13.72 2.93 -10.37
C PRO A 57 -14.59 3.67 -9.34
N ASN A 58 -14.00 4.10 -8.23
CA ASN A 58 -14.73 4.84 -7.20
C ASN A 58 -15.11 6.26 -7.68
N LEU A 59 -14.19 6.96 -8.35
CA LEU A 59 -14.46 8.27 -8.96
C LEU A 59 -15.55 8.20 -10.00
N GLU A 60 -15.49 7.24 -10.93
CA GLU A 60 -16.51 7.04 -11.96
C GLU A 60 -17.88 6.80 -11.32
N ARG A 61 -17.95 5.98 -10.28
CA ARG A 61 -19.19 5.64 -9.60
C ARG A 61 -19.75 6.81 -8.79
N VAL A 62 -18.94 7.43 -7.91
CA VAL A 62 -19.41 8.49 -7.00
C VAL A 62 -19.70 9.78 -7.74
N LEU A 63 -18.88 10.12 -8.72
CA LEU A 63 -19.06 11.31 -9.52
C LEU A 63 -20.03 11.10 -10.70
N ASN A 64 -20.46 9.88 -10.98
CA ASN A 64 -21.29 9.52 -12.14
C ASN A 64 -20.73 10.08 -13.44
N ILE A 65 -19.48 9.71 -13.74
CA ILE A 65 -18.75 10.09 -14.97
C ILE A 65 -18.06 8.87 -15.56
N LYS A 66 -17.58 9.00 -16.81
CA LYS A 66 -16.68 8.04 -17.43
C LYS A 66 -15.36 8.72 -17.75
N ILE A 67 -14.28 8.24 -17.13
CA ILE A 67 -12.93 8.78 -17.32
C ILE A 67 -12.32 8.10 -18.54
N LYS A 68 -11.97 8.92 -19.56
CA LYS A 68 -11.39 8.46 -20.83
C LYS A 68 -9.88 8.62 -20.89
N ALA A 69 -9.30 9.26 -19.89
CA ALA A 69 -7.86 9.46 -19.79
C ALA A 69 -7.13 8.11 -19.85
N ARG A 70 -5.98 8.10 -20.47
CA ARG A 70 -5.05 6.98 -20.39
C ARG A 70 -4.52 6.88 -18.95
N LEU A 71 -4.44 5.68 -18.42
CA LEU A 71 -4.00 5.44 -17.05
C LEU A 71 -2.57 4.89 -17.05
N ILE A 72 -1.75 5.40 -16.15
CA ILE A 72 -0.44 4.86 -15.78
C ILE A 72 -0.50 4.56 -14.30
N ASP A 73 -0.40 3.28 -13.96
CA ASP A 73 -0.50 2.82 -12.58
C ASP A 73 0.90 2.52 -12.05
N THR A 74 1.38 3.35 -11.13
CA THR A 74 2.73 3.24 -10.59
C THR A 74 2.89 2.00 -9.69
N LEU A 75 1.81 1.47 -9.09
CA LEU A 75 1.86 0.19 -8.37
C LEU A 75 2.09 -0.98 -9.32
N GLY A 76 1.38 -1.02 -10.44
CA GLY A 76 1.60 -2.03 -11.48
C GLY A 76 3.04 -2.01 -12.01
N LEU A 77 3.60 -0.81 -12.19
CA LEU A 77 4.99 -0.63 -12.56
C LEU A 77 5.97 -1.07 -11.45
N CYS A 78 5.63 -0.87 -10.17
CA CYS A 78 6.44 -1.38 -9.07
C CYS A 78 6.59 -2.90 -9.11
N TRP A 79 5.53 -3.63 -9.37
CA TRP A 79 5.60 -5.10 -9.49
C TRP A 79 6.49 -5.56 -10.64
N TYR A 80 6.56 -4.79 -11.71
CA TYR A 80 7.41 -5.08 -12.85
C TYR A 80 8.87 -4.68 -12.63
N LEU A 81 9.11 -3.45 -12.15
CA LEU A 81 10.46 -2.88 -12.05
C LEU A 81 11.19 -3.26 -10.75
N TYR A 82 10.45 -3.51 -9.68
CA TYR A 82 10.99 -3.73 -8.33
C TYR A 82 10.44 -5.01 -7.68
N PRO A 83 10.60 -6.20 -8.30
CA PRO A 83 9.97 -7.43 -7.81
C PRO A 83 10.46 -7.87 -6.43
N ALA A 84 11.62 -7.38 -5.98
CA ALA A 84 12.13 -7.66 -4.63
C ALA A 84 11.42 -6.85 -3.52
N VAL A 85 10.70 -5.78 -3.87
CA VAL A 85 9.97 -4.96 -2.89
C VAL A 85 8.64 -5.64 -2.55
N LYS A 86 8.54 -6.22 -1.36
CA LYS A 86 7.36 -7.00 -0.94
C LYS A 86 6.10 -6.15 -0.74
N LYS A 87 6.24 -4.90 -0.32
CA LYS A 87 5.14 -3.97 -0.04
C LYS A 87 5.42 -2.61 -0.71
N PRO A 88 5.21 -2.49 -2.03
CA PRO A 88 5.56 -1.28 -2.79
C PRO A 88 4.51 -0.15 -2.68
N GLY A 89 3.82 -0.03 -1.55
CA GLY A 89 2.89 1.08 -1.29
C GLY A 89 3.62 2.43 -1.13
N LEU A 90 2.87 3.55 -1.22
CA LEU A 90 3.44 4.89 -1.10
C LEU A 90 4.11 5.16 0.25
N GLU A 91 3.74 4.46 1.32
CA GLU A 91 4.43 4.53 2.61
C GLU A 91 5.91 4.11 2.48
N TYR A 92 6.18 2.95 1.87
CA TYR A 92 7.54 2.48 1.61
C TYR A 92 8.36 3.49 0.77
N TRP A 93 7.76 4.04 -0.27
CA TRP A 93 8.43 5.01 -1.14
C TRP A 93 8.63 6.35 -0.45
N GLY A 94 7.67 6.78 0.36
CA GLY A 94 7.78 7.99 1.17
C GLY A 94 8.97 7.93 2.13
N ASP A 95 9.14 6.83 2.85
CA ASP A 95 10.29 6.61 3.72
C ASP A 95 11.61 6.63 2.93
N LEU A 96 11.65 5.94 1.78
CA LEU A 96 12.83 5.92 0.91
C LEU A 96 13.20 7.31 0.37
N PHE A 97 12.22 8.12 0.03
CA PHE A 97 12.41 9.48 -0.47
C PHE A 97 12.57 10.54 0.63
N LYS A 98 12.56 10.13 1.90
CA LYS A 98 12.60 11.03 3.08
C LYS A 98 11.42 12.03 3.10
N GLU A 99 10.29 11.58 2.63
CA GLU A 99 9.01 12.29 2.66
C GLU A 99 7.94 11.36 3.22
N PRO A 100 8.00 11.06 4.54
CA PRO A 100 7.10 10.09 5.15
C PRO A 100 5.65 10.59 5.11
N LYS A 101 4.72 9.66 4.95
CA LYS A 101 3.29 9.97 4.97
C LYS A 101 2.89 10.51 6.36
N PRO A 102 2.01 11.51 6.44
CA PRO A 102 1.48 12.00 7.71
C PRO A 102 0.85 10.86 8.51
N PHE A 103 1.21 10.75 9.79
CA PHE A 103 0.58 9.79 10.69
C PHE A 103 -0.85 10.24 11.01
N ILE A 104 -1.82 9.35 10.80
CA ILE A 104 -3.23 9.60 11.11
C ILE A 104 -3.62 8.76 12.31
N LYS A 105 -3.97 9.44 13.40
CA LYS A 105 -4.40 8.80 14.65
C LYS A 105 -5.86 8.36 14.62
N ASP A 106 -6.71 9.18 14.02
CA ASP A 106 -8.15 8.95 13.96
C ASP A 106 -8.67 9.19 12.54
N TRP A 107 -9.05 8.12 11.86
CA TRP A 107 -9.56 8.17 10.49
C TRP A 107 -11.02 8.63 10.39
N VAL A 108 -11.74 8.67 11.51
CA VAL A 108 -13.16 9.01 11.51
C VAL A 108 -13.37 10.53 11.55
N ASN A 109 -12.47 11.25 12.25
CA ASN A 109 -12.63 12.68 12.54
C ASN A 109 -11.52 13.53 11.92
N LEU A 110 -11.04 13.17 10.71
CA LEU A 110 -10.04 13.97 10.01
C LEU A 110 -10.60 15.33 9.58
N SER A 111 -9.85 16.38 9.83
CA SER A 111 -10.12 17.72 9.31
C SER A 111 -9.88 17.78 7.80
N ARG A 112 -10.40 18.83 7.16
CA ARG A 112 -10.17 19.09 5.74
C ARG A 112 -8.68 19.26 5.44
N GLU A 113 -7.96 19.94 6.32
CA GLU A 113 -6.53 20.21 6.20
C GLU A 113 -5.70 18.93 6.32
N GLU A 114 -6.10 18.00 7.18
CA GLU A 114 -5.44 16.70 7.32
C GLU A 114 -5.63 15.84 6.07
N TYR A 115 -6.85 15.75 5.53
CA TYR A 115 -7.11 15.11 4.25
C TYR A 115 -6.29 15.73 3.11
N GLN A 116 -6.25 17.06 3.02
CA GLN A 116 -5.48 17.78 2.02
C GLN A 116 -3.99 17.46 2.13
N ASN A 117 -3.41 17.63 3.32
CA ASN A 117 -1.98 17.39 3.55
C ASN A 117 -1.58 15.96 3.21
N ARG A 118 -2.42 14.99 3.54
CA ARG A 118 -2.17 13.60 3.22
C ARG A 118 -2.20 13.36 1.72
N CYS A 119 -3.27 13.76 1.05
CA CYS A 119 -3.44 13.62 -0.39
C CYS A 119 -2.30 14.33 -1.17
N GLU A 120 -1.93 15.54 -0.79
CA GLU A 120 -0.81 16.27 -1.39
C GLU A 120 0.53 15.57 -1.16
N THR A 121 0.73 14.96 0.01
CA THR A 121 1.94 14.17 0.29
C THR A 121 1.99 12.94 -0.60
N ASP A 122 0.86 12.23 -0.77
CA ASP A 122 0.79 11.06 -1.64
C ASP A 122 1.05 11.43 -3.10
N VAL A 123 0.57 12.58 -3.58
CA VAL A 123 0.91 13.12 -4.91
C VAL A 123 2.41 13.38 -5.04
N ARG A 124 3.06 14.03 -4.05
CA ARG A 124 4.50 14.31 -4.09
C ARG A 124 5.34 13.03 -4.10
N ILE A 125 5.01 12.08 -3.23
CA ILE A 125 5.69 10.78 -3.20
C ILE A 125 5.53 10.05 -4.53
N ASN A 126 4.32 10.02 -5.07
CA ASN A 126 4.02 9.33 -6.32
C ASN A 126 4.67 10.01 -7.53
N ALA A 127 4.81 11.33 -7.53
CA ALA A 127 5.55 12.05 -8.56
C ALA A 127 7.03 11.64 -8.60
N LYS A 128 7.71 11.62 -7.43
CA LYS A 128 9.09 11.13 -7.32
C LYS A 128 9.23 9.66 -7.72
N LEU A 129 8.24 8.84 -7.37
CA LEU A 129 8.20 7.43 -7.78
C LEU A 129 8.09 7.31 -9.30
N TRP A 130 7.20 8.09 -9.92
CA TRP A 130 7.01 8.08 -11.37
C TRP A 130 8.27 8.55 -12.10
N GLU A 131 8.91 9.61 -11.66
CA GLU A 131 10.20 10.07 -12.20
C GLU A 131 11.25 8.95 -12.15
N ARG A 132 11.42 8.30 -11.01
CA ARG A 132 12.33 7.17 -10.85
C ARG A 132 11.99 5.99 -11.76
N GLN A 133 10.70 5.69 -11.93
CA GLN A 133 10.24 4.64 -12.84
C GLN A 133 10.53 4.98 -14.30
N GLN A 134 10.34 6.25 -14.69
CA GLN A 134 10.67 6.72 -16.03
C GLN A 134 12.17 6.60 -16.33
N GLU A 135 13.03 6.99 -15.40
CA GLU A 135 14.49 6.83 -15.54
C GLU A 135 14.85 5.34 -15.74
N TYR A 136 14.27 4.46 -14.94
CA TYR A 136 14.53 3.03 -15.01
C TYR A 136 14.02 2.41 -16.32
N LEU A 137 12.83 2.81 -16.77
CA LEU A 137 12.28 2.40 -18.07
C LEU A 137 13.12 2.95 -19.23
N SER A 138 13.59 4.18 -19.13
CA SER A 138 14.48 4.80 -20.12
C SER A 138 15.76 3.99 -20.29
N MET A 139 16.40 3.62 -19.19
CA MET A 139 17.60 2.77 -19.20
C MET A 139 17.31 1.37 -19.75
N LEU A 140 16.24 0.73 -19.27
CA LEU A 140 15.90 -0.66 -19.61
C LEU A 140 15.54 -0.83 -21.09
N TYR A 141 14.84 0.14 -21.67
CA TYR A 141 14.35 0.08 -23.05
C TYR A 141 15.16 0.96 -24.01
N ASN A 142 16.19 1.64 -23.55
CA ASN A 142 17.02 2.56 -24.33
C ASN A 142 16.18 3.58 -25.12
N VAL A 143 15.28 4.26 -24.44
CA VAL A 143 14.39 5.29 -25.00
C VAL A 143 14.49 6.59 -24.19
N PRO A 144 14.24 7.78 -24.79
CA PRO A 144 14.15 9.03 -24.03
C PRO A 144 13.07 8.96 -22.94
N VAL A 145 13.30 9.63 -21.81
CA VAL A 145 12.41 9.66 -20.63
C VAL A 145 10.98 10.05 -21.02
N GLU A 146 10.82 11.01 -21.91
CA GLU A 146 9.52 11.53 -22.38
C GLU A 146 8.69 10.49 -23.15
N ARG A 147 9.34 9.43 -23.64
CA ARG A 147 8.70 8.33 -24.36
C ARG A 147 8.33 7.15 -23.46
N THR A 148 8.85 7.10 -22.25
CA THR A 148 8.67 5.94 -21.34
C THR A 148 7.21 5.64 -21.04
N GLY A 149 6.39 6.66 -20.83
CA GLY A 149 4.95 6.51 -20.63
C GLY A 149 4.17 5.96 -21.84
N LYS A 150 4.80 5.85 -23.02
CA LYS A 150 4.22 5.27 -24.25
C LYS A 150 4.79 3.90 -24.60
N LEU A 151 5.60 3.30 -23.71
CA LEU A 151 6.15 1.97 -23.93
C LEU A 151 5.05 0.89 -23.94
N PRO A 152 5.16 -0.16 -24.77
CA PRO A 152 4.19 -1.25 -24.81
C PRO A 152 3.96 -1.91 -23.45
N ILE A 153 5.00 -2.02 -22.62
CA ILE A 153 4.89 -2.58 -21.26
C ILE A 153 3.95 -1.77 -20.37
N VAL A 154 3.93 -0.44 -20.48
CA VAL A 154 3.04 0.43 -19.69
C VAL A 154 1.58 0.17 -20.08
N TYR A 155 1.28 0.06 -21.38
CA TYR A 155 -0.06 -0.30 -21.86
C TYR A 155 -0.46 -1.71 -21.43
N TYR A 156 0.48 -2.67 -21.50
CA TYR A 156 0.22 -4.05 -21.09
C TYR A 156 -0.12 -4.15 -19.60
N LEU A 157 0.61 -3.45 -18.74
CA LEU A 157 0.31 -3.44 -17.31
C LEU A 157 -1.04 -2.78 -17.02
N ALA A 158 -1.37 -1.67 -17.67
CA ALA A 158 -2.68 -1.03 -17.56
C ALA A 158 -3.81 -1.98 -18.02
N PHE A 159 -3.61 -2.72 -19.11
CA PHE A 159 -4.55 -3.73 -19.58
C PHE A 159 -4.71 -4.88 -18.57
N LYS A 160 -3.62 -5.41 -17.99
CA LYS A 160 -3.70 -6.45 -16.94
C LYS A 160 -4.50 -5.99 -15.73
N LEU A 161 -4.26 -4.77 -15.26
CA LEU A 161 -5.02 -4.20 -14.14
C LEU A 161 -6.49 -3.98 -14.50
N ALA A 162 -6.79 -3.57 -15.72
CA ALA A 162 -8.17 -3.45 -16.20
C ALA A 162 -8.88 -4.82 -16.22
N CYS A 163 -8.19 -5.89 -16.63
CA CYS A 163 -8.71 -7.26 -16.56
C CYS A 163 -8.97 -7.68 -15.10
N ALA A 164 -8.05 -7.39 -14.18
CA ALA A 164 -8.23 -7.68 -12.76
C ALA A 164 -9.44 -6.93 -12.17
N ARG A 165 -9.66 -5.67 -12.56
CA ARG A 165 -10.83 -4.89 -12.19
C ARG A 165 -12.15 -5.51 -12.68
N GLU A 166 -12.19 -5.97 -13.93
CA GLU A 166 -13.38 -6.66 -14.44
C GLU A 166 -13.63 -8.00 -13.74
N GLN A 167 -12.56 -8.70 -13.40
CA GLN A 167 -12.63 -9.95 -12.63
C GLN A 167 -13.20 -9.71 -11.24
N GLU A 168 -12.74 -8.68 -10.54
CA GLU A 168 -13.27 -8.28 -9.22
C GLU A 168 -14.75 -7.86 -9.30
N ARG A 169 -15.13 -7.13 -10.37
CA ARG A 169 -16.51 -6.70 -10.61
C ARG A 169 -17.45 -7.86 -10.91
N SER A 170 -16.99 -8.91 -11.61
CA SER A 170 -17.82 -10.03 -12.04
C SER A 170 -18.30 -10.90 -10.90
N LYS A 171 -17.58 -10.94 -9.77
CA LYS A 171 -17.85 -11.70 -8.54
C LYS A 171 -18.18 -13.16 -8.80
N TRP A 172 -17.46 -14.04 -8.18
CA TRP A 172 -17.73 -15.48 -8.23
C TRP A 172 -18.66 -15.86 -7.08
N LYS A 173 -19.65 -16.69 -7.36
CA LYS A 173 -20.48 -17.27 -6.30
C LYS A 173 -19.66 -18.34 -5.57
N LEU A 174 -19.37 -18.10 -4.30
CA LEU A 174 -18.71 -19.06 -3.44
C LEU A 174 -19.73 -20.10 -2.96
N ASP A 175 -19.43 -21.37 -3.13
CA ASP A 175 -20.17 -22.46 -2.49
C ASP A 175 -19.70 -22.60 -1.04
N ILE A 176 -20.39 -21.89 -0.14
CA ILE A 176 -20.06 -21.86 1.28
C ILE A 176 -20.20 -23.25 1.92
N GLY A 177 -21.20 -24.05 1.48
CA GLY A 177 -21.42 -25.41 1.99
C GLY A 177 -20.22 -26.31 1.69
N HIS A 178 -19.76 -26.31 0.44
CA HIS A 178 -18.55 -27.03 0.04
C HIS A 178 -17.28 -26.52 0.76
N CYS A 179 -17.11 -25.21 0.88
CA CYS A 179 -15.96 -24.65 1.59
C CYS A 179 -15.94 -25.07 3.05
N ASN A 180 -17.06 -25.05 3.75
CA ASN A 180 -17.14 -25.47 5.14
C ASN A 180 -16.81 -26.96 5.29
N ALA A 181 -17.36 -27.81 4.43
CA ALA A 181 -17.06 -29.25 4.43
C ALA A 181 -15.57 -29.53 4.23
N MET A 182 -14.93 -28.80 3.30
CA MET A 182 -13.47 -28.88 3.07
C MET A 182 -12.65 -28.41 4.28
N VAL A 183 -13.09 -27.35 4.97
CA VAL A 183 -12.42 -26.86 6.19
C VAL A 183 -12.53 -27.92 7.31
N GLU A 184 -13.70 -28.51 7.51
CA GLU A 184 -13.90 -29.56 8.50
C GLU A 184 -13.04 -30.80 8.22
N GLU A 185 -12.91 -31.20 6.96
CA GLU A 185 -12.08 -32.33 6.53
C GLU A 185 -10.59 -32.06 6.68
N LEU A 186 -10.14 -30.88 6.21
CA LEU A 186 -8.70 -30.55 6.14
C LEU A 186 -8.10 -30.13 7.47
N THR A 187 -8.87 -29.50 8.36
CA THR A 187 -8.35 -29.01 9.64
C THR A 187 -7.69 -30.10 10.47
N PRO A 188 -8.32 -31.25 10.73
CA PRO A 188 -7.70 -32.33 11.50
C PRO A 188 -6.47 -32.92 10.80
N LEU A 189 -6.48 -33.03 9.47
CA LEU A 189 -5.32 -33.49 8.70
C LEU A 189 -4.12 -32.54 8.82
N VAL A 190 -4.36 -31.23 8.79
CA VAL A 190 -3.33 -30.21 8.97
C VAL A 190 -2.72 -30.31 10.36
N GLU A 191 -3.54 -30.44 11.42
CA GLU A 191 -3.02 -30.55 12.78
C GLU A 191 -2.24 -31.87 12.99
N GLU A 192 -2.73 -33.00 12.46
CA GLU A 192 -1.99 -34.28 12.49
C GLU A 192 -0.60 -34.14 11.84
N LYS A 193 -0.54 -33.54 10.65
CA LYS A 193 0.75 -33.35 9.94
C LYS A 193 1.67 -32.36 10.66
N LYS A 194 1.11 -31.34 11.28
CA LYS A 194 1.85 -30.37 12.07
C LYS A 194 2.45 -30.99 13.33
N GLU A 195 1.68 -31.81 14.05
CA GLU A 195 2.19 -32.55 15.21
C GLU A 195 3.29 -33.53 14.82
N ALA A 196 3.09 -34.30 13.73
CA ALA A 196 4.10 -35.20 13.19
C ALA A 196 5.38 -34.47 12.79
N LEU A 197 5.25 -33.29 12.16
CA LEU A 197 6.39 -32.46 11.81
C LEU A 197 7.15 -31.94 13.04
N ILE A 198 6.42 -31.43 14.04
CA ILE A 198 7.00 -30.91 15.30
C ILE A 198 7.77 -32.02 16.02
N ALA A 199 7.27 -33.26 15.98
CA ALA A 199 7.91 -34.40 16.63
C ALA A 199 9.29 -34.74 16.05
N VAL A 200 9.51 -34.51 14.75
CA VAL A 200 10.77 -34.82 14.07
C VAL A 200 11.68 -33.61 13.88
N MET A 201 11.14 -32.40 14.06
CA MET A 201 11.95 -31.19 13.92
C MET A 201 12.98 -31.06 15.06
N PRO A 202 14.24 -30.69 14.74
CA PRO A 202 15.22 -30.40 15.76
C PRO A 202 14.77 -29.22 16.63
N LYS A 203 14.86 -29.38 17.95
CA LYS A 203 14.60 -28.28 18.88
C LYS A 203 15.68 -27.23 18.75
N VAL A 204 15.32 -26.09 18.21
CA VAL A 204 16.22 -24.93 18.13
C VAL A 204 16.09 -24.13 19.43
N PRO A 205 17.17 -23.95 20.20
CA PRO A 205 17.13 -23.16 21.43
C PRO A 205 16.81 -21.70 21.07
N ILE A 206 15.73 -21.19 21.66
CA ILE A 206 15.37 -19.77 21.52
C ILE A 206 16.10 -19.01 22.65
N TYR A 207 17.15 -18.29 22.30
CA TYR A 207 17.86 -17.41 23.25
C TYR A 207 17.07 -16.09 23.38
N LYS A 208 16.53 -15.85 24.58
CA LYS A 208 15.98 -14.55 24.93
C LYS A 208 17.08 -13.70 25.54
N VAL A 209 17.49 -12.63 24.86
CA VAL A 209 18.39 -11.65 25.44
C VAL A 209 17.63 -10.91 26.55
N LYS A 210 18.06 -11.11 27.81
CA LYS A 210 17.56 -10.34 28.94
C LYS A 210 18.54 -9.23 29.28
N SER A 211 18.04 -8.00 29.30
CA SER A 211 18.83 -6.86 29.77
C SER A 211 19.10 -6.95 31.29
N PHE A 212 20.22 -6.37 31.70
CA PHE A 212 20.56 -6.25 33.12
C PHE A 212 19.44 -5.49 33.85
N PRO A 213 18.97 -5.97 35.05
CA PRO A 213 17.90 -5.28 35.77
C PRO A 213 18.31 -3.86 36.21
N ALA A 214 17.45 -2.88 35.99
CA ALA A 214 17.73 -1.51 36.43
C ALA A 214 17.95 -1.33 37.93
N LYS A 215 17.37 -2.22 38.76
CA LYS A 215 17.52 -2.25 40.21
C LYS A 215 17.83 -3.68 40.67
N PRO A 216 19.08 -4.15 40.51
CA PRO A 216 19.46 -5.53 40.85
C PRO A 216 19.52 -5.79 42.35
N PHE A 217 19.71 -4.75 43.19
CA PHE A 217 19.78 -4.85 44.63
C PHE A 217 18.64 -4.08 45.30
N LYS A 218 18.23 -4.55 46.47
CA LYS A 218 17.32 -3.85 47.39
C LYS A 218 18.11 -2.76 48.18
N LYS A 219 17.38 -1.93 48.94
CA LYS A 219 17.98 -0.89 49.77
C LYS A 219 18.90 -1.43 50.86
N ASP A 220 18.68 -2.67 51.29
CA ASP A 220 19.49 -3.39 52.30
C ASP A 220 20.75 -4.08 51.73
N GLY A 221 21.03 -3.88 50.42
CA GLY A 221 22.18 -4.48 49.75
C GLY A 221 21.95 -5.92 49.27
N THR A 222 20.82 -6.56 49.58
CA THR A 222 20.50 -7.90 49.12
C THR A 222 19.96 -7.87 47.65
N LEU A 223 20.08 -9.02 46.94
CA LEU A 223 19.56 -9.10 45.59
C LEU A 223 18.04 -8.91 45.58
N SER A 224 17.56 -8.07 44.67
CA SER A 224 16.16 -8.01 44.37
C SER A 224 15.68 -9.30 43.66
N THR A 225 14.37 -9.56 43.60
CA THR A 225 13.84 -10.72 42.88
C THR A 225 14.32 -10.76 41.42
N GLN A 226 14.39 -9.63 40.76
CA GLN A 226 14.92 -9.51 39.38
C GLN A 226 16.44 -9.73 39.33
N GLY A 227 17.19 -9.21 40.32
CA GLY A 227 18.62 -9.42 40.44
C GLY A 227 18.98 -10.89 40.70
N ALA A 228 18.23 -11.57 41.58
CA ALA A 228 18.41 -13.01 41.86
C ALA A 228 18.10 -13.87 40.62
N LEU A 229 16.98 -13.57 39.91
CA LEU A 229 16.64 -14.26 38.68
C LEU A 229 17.69 -14.03 37.58
N TRP A 230 18.20 -12.81 37.44
CA TRP A 230 19.25 -12.51 36.46
C TRP A 230 20.54 -13.25 36.77
N ARG A 231 20.95 -13.28 38.06
CA ARG A 231 22.13 -14.03 38.51
C ARG A 231 22.02 -15.53 38.23
N SER A 232 20.83 -16.13 38.44
CA SER A 232 20.59 -17.56 38.15
C SER A 232 20.63 -17.92 36.65
N LEU A 233 20.69 -16.95 35.77
CA LEU A 233 20.84 -17.16 34.32
C LEU A 233 22.33 -17.12 33.90
N LEU A 234 23.22 -16.72 34.75
CA LEU A 234 24.68 -16.65 34.53
C LEU A 234 25.45 -17.87 35.08
N THR A 235 24.76 -18.66 35.89
CA THR A 235 25.26 -19.95 36.42
C THR A 235 24.66 -21.09 35.64
#